data_7a3072d769e2e7d0ce319c8de3d36dfa
#
_entry.id   7a3072d769e2e7d0ce319c8de3d36dfa
#
_cell.length_a   1.000
_cell.length_b   1.000
_cell.length_c   1.000
_cell.angle_alpha   90.00
_cell.angle_beta   90.00
_cell.angle_gamma   90.00
#
_symmetry.space_group_name_H-M   'P 1'
#
loop_
_entity.id
_entity.type
_entity.pdbx_description
1 polymer ?
#
loop_
_entity_poly.entity_id
_entity_poly.type
_entity_poly.pdbx_seq_one_letter_code
_entity_poly.pdbx_strand_id
1 'polypeptide(L)'
;MTPFTALQVMQDAPVIPVIVLNDLAHAVPMARALLAGGVRMLEVTLRTPQALACIEAIAREVPEAVVGAGTVRSRADAQAAARAGA
;
A
#
# COMPACT_ATOMS: atom_id res chain seq x y z
N MET A 1 -7.20 8.66 8.95
CA MET A 1 -7.82 8.09 7.73
C MET A 1 -8.86 7.06 8.11
N THR A 2 -10.03 7.12 7.50
CA THR A 2 -11.08 6.11 7.70
C THR A 2 -10.72 4.85 6.92
N PRO A 3 -10.70 3.68 7.57
CA PRO A 3 -10.39 2.44 6.85
C PRO A 3 -11.45 2.13 5.80
N PHE A 4 -11.01 1.61 4.67
CA PHE A 4 -11.90 1.10 3.65
C PHE A 4 -12.39 -0.29 4.03
N THR A 5 -13.67 -0.57 3.79
CA THR A 5 -14.19 -1.94 3.86
C THR A 5 -13.80 -2.70 2.59
N ALA A 6 -13.85 -4.04 2.65
CA ALA A 6 -13.59 -4.85 1.46
C ALA A 6 -14.54 -4.48 0.30
N LEU A 7 -15.81 -4.21 0.61
CA LEU A 7 -16.79 -3.82 -0.40
C LEU A 7 -16.43 -2.49 -1.04
N GLN A 8 -16.01 -1.50 -0.25
CA GLN A 8 -15.60 -0.19 -0.77
C GLN A 8 -14.39 -0.32 -1.69
N VAL A 9 -13.40 -1.16 -1.33
CA VAL A 9 -12.24 -1.43 -2.17
C VAL A 9 -12.66 -2.03 -3.51
N MET A 10 -13.54 -3.03 -3.48
CA MET A 10 -14.03 -3.68 -4.70
C MET A 10 -14.80 -2.72 -5.60
N GLN A 11 -15.54 -1.77 -5.02
CA GLN A 11 -16.31 -0.78 -5.78
C GLN A 11 -15.42 0.32 -6.37
N ASP A 12 -14.33 0.68 -5.67
CA ASP A 12 -13.47 1.79 -6.08
C ASP A 12 -12.42 1.37 -7.11
N ALA A 13 -11.97 0.12 -7.08
CA ALA A 13 -10.87 -0.32 -7.91
C ALA A 13 -11.14 -1.68 -8.56
N PRO A 14 -11.38 -1.71 -9.90
CA PRO A 14 -11.51 -2.96 -10.63
C PRO A 14 -10.19 -3.74 -10.69
N VAL A 15 -9.05 -3.05 -10.53
CA VAL A 15 -7.71 -3.65 -10.51
C VAL A 15 -6.95 -3.09 -9.32
N ILE A 16 -6.39 -3.99 -8.51
CA ILE A 16 -5.51 -3.64 -7.41
C ILE A 16 -4.15 -4.29 -7.69
N PRO A 17 -3.12 -3.50 -8.05
CA PRO A 17 -1.80 -4.06 -8.30
C PRO A 17 -1.19 -4.59 -7.01
N VAL A 18 -0.57 -5.77 -7.11
CA VAL A 18 0.21 -6.38 -6.04
C VAL A 18 1.68 -6.12 -6.34
N ILE A 19 2.35 -5.40 -5.46
CA ILE A 19 3.66 -4.83 -5.73
C ILE A 19 4.70 -5.38 -4.75
N VAL A 20 5.84 -5.80 -5.27
CA VAL A 20 7.03 -6.15 -4.48
C VAL A 20 8.03 -5.02 -4.63
N LEU A 21 8.31 -4.29 -3.54
CA LEU A 21 9.24 -3.17 -3.54
C LEU A 21 10.53 -3.57 -2.80
N ASN A 22 11.63 -3.58 -3.53
CA ASN A 22 12.96 -3.88 -3.00
C ASN A 22 13.75 -2.62 -2.63
N ASP A 23 13.30 -1.46 -3.09
CA ASP A 23 14.00 -0.20 -2.88
C ASP A 23 13.01 0.88 -2.46
N LEU A 24 13.25 1.45 -1.28
CA LEU A 24 12.42 2.52 -0.73
C LEU A 24 12.31 3.72 -1.68
N ALA A 25 13.36 4.02 -2.44
CA ALA A 25 13.37 5.13 -3.38
C ALA A 25 12.33 4.99 -4.49
N HIS A 26 11.83 3.78 -4.77
CA HIS A 26 10.83 3.53 -5.81
C HIS A 26 9.39 3.68 -5.32
N ALA A 27 9.16 3.68 -4.01
CA ALA A 27 7.81 3.60 -3.43
C ALA A 27 6.92 4.78 -3.81
N VAL A 28 7.34 5.99 -3.50
CA VAL A 28 6.55 7.20 -3.75
C VAL A 28 6.40 7.48 -5.24
N PRO A 29 7.47 7.43 -6.06
CA PRO A 29 7.31 7.62 -7.51
C PRO A 29 6.35 6.62 -8.15
N MET A 30 6.40 5.35 -7.74
CA MET A 30 5.50 4.33 -8.25
C MET A 30 4.05 4.62 -7.88
N ALA A 31 3.78 4.96 -6.63
CA ALA A 31 2.43 5.29 -6.18
C ALA A 31 1.87 6.50 -6.93
N ARG A 32 2.68 7.51 -7.15
CA ARG A 32 2.29 8.71 -7.92
C ARG A 32 2.01 8.37 -9.38
N ALA A 33 2.82 7.51 -9.99
CA ALA A 33 2.61 7.09 -11.37
C ALA A 33 1.31 6.29 -11.52
N LEU A 34 1.03 5.39 -10.59
CA LEU A 34 -0.22 4.62 -10.58
C LEU A 34 -1.43 5.54 -10.41
N LEU A 35 -1.34 6.49 -9.49
CA LEU A 35 -2.40 7.45 -9.24
C LEU A 35 -2.68 8.32 -10.49
N ALA A 36 -1.63 8.77 -11.17
CA ALA A 36 -1.75 9.54 -12.40
C ALA A 36 -2.43 8.74 -13.50
N GLY A 37 -2.26 7.42 -13.50
CA GLY A 37 -2.92 6.50 -14.44
C GLY A 37 -4.31 6.07 -14.01
N GLY A 38 -4.83 6.59 -12.90
CA GLY A 38 -6.17 6.26 -12.41
C GLY A 38 -6.22 5.09 -11.42
N VAL A 39 -5.07 4.55 -11.00
CA VAL A 39 -5.00 3.47 -10.01
C VAL A 39 -4.69 4.06 -8.65
N ARG A 40 -5.69 4.07 -7.78
CA ARG A 40 -5.59 4.69 -6.45
C ARG A 40 -5.26 3.69 -5.35
N MET A 41 -5.70 2.45 -5.50
CA MET A 41 -5.48 1.40 -4.51
C MET A 41 -4.36 0.48 -4.96
N LEU A 42 -3.44 0.19 -4.04
CA LEU A 42 -2.31 -0.70 -4.31
C LEU A 42 -1.96 -1.51 -3.07
N GLU A 43 -1.39 -2.68 -3.31
CA GLU A 43 -0.97 -3.59 -2.25
C GLU A 43 0.54 -3.76 -2.30
N VAL A 44 1.22 -3.43 -1.20
CA VAL A 44 2.66 -3.68 -1.05
C VAL A 44 2.84 -4.96 -0.24
N THR A 45 3.52 -5.94 -0.80
CA THR A 45 3.73 -7.22 -0.13
C THR A 45 4.83 -7.12 0.92
N LEU A 46 4.63 -7.78 2.08
CA LEU A 46 5.61 -7.82 3.16
C LEU A 46 6.68 -8.88 2.90
N ARG A 47 7.15 -8.96 1.67
CA ARG A 47 8.16 -9.95 1.24
C ARG A 47 9.58 -9.43 1.23
N THR A 48 9.76 -8.13 1.43
CA THR A 48 11.09 -7.51 1.42
C THR A 48 11.33 -6.78 2.74
N PRO A 49 12.61 -6.58 3.12
CA PRO A 49 12.94 -5.81 4.32
C PRO A 49 12.49 -4.35 4.24
N GLN A 50 12.29 -3.82 3.04
CA GLN A 50 11.92 -2.43 2.82
C GLN A 50 10.40 -2.20 2.79
N ALA A 51 9.60 -3.27 2.80
CA ALA A 51 8.16 -3.16 2.54
C ALA A 51 7.44 -2.22 3.50
N LEU A 52 7.67 -2.33 4.82
CA LEU A 52 7.03 -1.46 5.81
C LEU A 52 7.41 0.01 5.62
N ALA A 53 8.68 0.28 5.34
CA ALA A 53 9.15 1.64 5.08
C ALA A 53 8.51 2.20 3.80
N CYS A 54 8.32 1.36 2.79
CA CYS A 54 7.63 1.76 1.55
C CYS A 54 6.17 2.12 1.82
N ILE A 55 5.46 1.31 2.60
CA ILE A 55 4.06 1.58 2.99
C ILE A 55 3.98 2.91 3.73
N GLU A 56 4.86 3.13 4.69
CA GLU A 56 4.88 4.37 5.46
C GLU A 56 5.12 5.58 4.57
N ALA A 57 6.08 5.50 3.66
CA ALA A 57 6.39 6.59 2.74
C ALA A 57 5.20 6.92 1.85
N ILE A 58 4.53 5.91 1.28
CA ILE A 58 3.36 6.11 0.43
C ILE A 58 2.22 6.72 1.23
N ALA A 59 1.92 6.18 2.41
CA ALA A 59 0.82 6.67 3.24
C ALA A 59 1.03 8.13 3.65
N ARG A 60 2.27 8.52 3.92
CA ARG A 60 2.62 9.88 4.35
C ARG A 60 2.68 10.88 3.19
N GLU A 61 3.30 10.48 2.07
CA GLU A 61 3.63 11.41 0.99
C GLU A 61 2.65 11.41 -0.18
N VAL A 62 1.82 10.36 -0.29
CA VAL A 62 0.81 10.24 -1.34
C VAL A 62 -0.55 9.95 -0.69
N PRO A 63 -1.15 10.94 -0.01
CA PRO A 63 -2.38 10.72 0.75
C PRO A 63 -3.59 10.37 -0.12
N GLU A 64 -3.56 10.66 -1.41
CA GLU A 64 -4.62 10.27 -2.34
C GLU A 64 -4.60 8.78 -2.69
N ALA A 65 -3.47 8.11 -2.48
CA ALA A 65 -3.36 6.66 -2.69
C ALA A 65 -3.83 5.92 -1.44
N VAL A 66 -4.44 4.76 -1.66
CA VAL A 66 -4.82 3.84 -0.59
C VAL A 66 -3.87 2.65 -0.65
N VAL A 67 -2.96 2.57 0.30
CA VAL A 67 -1.97 1.50 0.34
C VAL A 67 -2.38 0.41 1.33
N GLY A 68 -2.39 -0.83 0.86
CA GLY A 68 -2.62 -2.00 1.69
C GLY A 68 -1.36 -2.84 1.81
N ALA A 69 -1.36 -3.76 2.76
CA ALA A 69 -0.28 -4.72 2.95
C ALA A 69 -0.71 -6.10 2.49
N GLY A 70 0.14 -6.76 1.70
CA GLY A 70 -0.04 -8.15 1.33
C GLY A 70 0.98 -9.05 2.00
N THR A 71 0.76 -10.36 1.92
CA THR A 71 1.63 -11.36 2.54
C THR A 71 1.76 -11.15 4.05
N VAL A 72 0.63 -10.87 4.69
CA VAL A 72 0.54 -10.71 6.14
C VAL A 72 0.41 -12.10 6.75
N ARG A 73 1.43 -12.56 7.48
CA ARG A 73 1.53 -13.94 7.97
C ARG A 73 1.37 -14.07 9.48
N SER A 74 1.25 -12.97 10.20
CA SER A 74 1.15 -12.98 11.66
C SER A 74 0.41 -11.74 12.15
N ARG A 75 -0.01 -11.79 13.41
CA ARG A 75 -0.57 -10.61 14.07
C ARG A 75 0.45 -9.48 14.12
N ALA A 76 1.72 -9.81 14.37
CA ALA A 76 2.79 -8.81 14.41
C ALA A 76 2.94 -8.09 13.07
N ASP A 77 2.86 -8.83 11.96
CA ASP A 77 2.89 -8.25 10.62
C ASP A 77 1.71 -7.30 10.41
N ALA A 78 0.50 -7.72 10.79
CA ALA A 78 -0.70 -6.91 10.65
C ALA A 78 -0.61 -5.61 11.47
N GLN A 79 -0.12 -5.70 12.70
CA GLN A 79 0.06 -4.54 13.57
C GLN A 79 1.12 -3.59 13.03
N ALA A 80 2.23 -4.13 12.54
CA ALA A 80 3.30 -3.33 11.94
C ALA A 80 2.81 -2.59 10.69
N ALA A 81 2.06 -3.28 9.83
CA ALA A 81 1.48 -2.68 8.63
C ALA A 81 0.50 -1.56 8.99
N ALA A 82 -0.37 -1.79 9.97
CA ALA A 82 -1.31 -0.77 10.42
C ALA A 82 -0.59 0.47 10.97
N ARG A 83 0.47 0.27 11.75
CA ARG A 83 1.28 1.39 12.26
C ARG A 83 2.00 2.14 11.14
N ALA A 84 2.35 1.46 10.05
CA ALA A 84 2.97 2.09 8.88
C ALA A 84 1.95 2.89 8.05
N GLY A 85 0.66 2.67 8.23
CA GLY A 85 -0.38 3.41 7.54
C GLY A 85 -1.21 2.61 6.54
N ALA A 86 -1.02 1.30 6.52
CA ALA A 86 -1.82 0.43 5.67
C ALA A 86 -3.28 0.33 6.14
#